data_6313e8709313da74ce995484a8c024fe
#
_entry.id   6313e8709313da74ce995484a8c024fe
#
_cell.length_a   1.000
_cell.length_b   1.000
_cell.length_c   1.000
_cell.angle_alpha   90.00
_cell.angle_beta   90.00
_cell.angle_gamma   90.00
#
_symmetry.space_group_name_H-M   'P 1'
#
loop_
_entity.id
_entity.type
_entity.pdbx_description
1 polymer ?
#
loop_
_entity_poly.entity_id
_entity_poly.type
_entity_poly.pdbx_seq_one_letter_code
_entity_poly.pdbx_strand_id
1 'polypeptide(L)'
;MELNVTDLAVGRSGVPVLAGVSFTLSAGRALVLRGPNGAGKTTLLRTVAGLQEPMEGSVVGAEDQVAYAAHADGLKAALTVAENLQFWAAVFGQNSIVEAVHAFDLEGLENRAAGTLSAGQKRRLGLARLVVTGRPLWILDEPTVSLDAASVALFADAVRAHLAGGGCALMATHIDLGIEADVLDVTPYRARAGAVAASDEAFL
;
A
#
# COMPACT_ATOMS: atom_id res chain seq x y z
N MET A 1 -16.64 0.62 4.73
CA MET A 1 -15.88 -0.14 3.73
C MET A 1 -15.52 -1.50 4.28
N GLU A 2 -15.53 -2.55 3.46
CA GLU A 2 -15.06 -3.90 3.81
C GLU A 2 -14.34 -4.49 2.59
N LEU A 3 -13.13 -4.98 2.79
CA LEU A 3 -12.34 -5.69 1.78
C LEU A 3 -12.38 -7.18 2.10
N ASN A 4 -12.83 -7.98 1.15
CA ASN A 4 -12.88 -9.44 1.26
C ASN A 4 -11.93 -10.08 0.23
N VAL A 5 -11.01 -10.88 0.70
CA VAL A 5 -10.08 -11.69 -0.11
C VAL A 5 -10.39 -13.16 0.17
N THR A 6 -10.67 -13.93 -0.89
CA THR A 6 -11.12 -15.31 -0.78
C THR A 6 -10.29 -16.20 -1.68
N ASP A 7 -9.63 -17.20 -1.07
CA ASP A 7 -8.81 -18.26 -1.72
C ASP A 7 -7.85 -17.74 -2.79
N LEU A 8 -7.26 -16.56 -2.51
CA LEU A 8 -6.46 -15.83 -3.49
C LEU A 8 -5.13 -16.55 -3.75
N ALA A 9 -4.88 -16.85 -5.02
CA ALA A 9 -3.56 -17.24 -5.50
C ALA A 9 -2.94 -16.09 -6.29
N VAL A 10 -1.69 -15.77 -5.97
CA VAL A 10 -0.93 -14.72 -6.63
C VAL A 10 0.41 -15.24 -7.13
N GLY A 11 0.85 -14.72 -8.27
CA GLY A 11 2.06 -15.20 -8.91
C GLY A 11 2.92 -14.09 -9.52
N ARG A 12 4.07 -14.46 -10.02
CA ARG A 12 4.98 -13.59 -10.74
C ARG A 12 5.41 -14.27 -12.02
N SER A 13 5.20 -13.61 -13.17
CA SER A 13 5.54 -14.17 -14.49
C SER A 13 4.94 -15.58 -14.72
N GLY A 14 3.69 -15.79 -14.31
CA GLY A 14 3.01 -17.07 -14.45
C GLY A 14 3.36 -18.14 -13.40
N VAL A 15 4.30 -17.85 -12.49
CA VAL A 15 4.69 -18.79 -11.42
C VAL A 15 3.96 -18.42 -10.12
N PRO A 16 3.19 -19.33 -9.50
CA PRO A 16 2.52 -19.09 -8.22
C PRO A 16 3.53 -18.79 -7.11
N VAL A 17 3.24 -17.77 -6.31
CA VAL A 17 4.06 -17.38 -5.14
C VAL A 17 3.32 -17.63 -3.83
N LEU A 18 2.04 -17.26 -3.77
CA LEU A 18 1.15 -17.59 -2.65
C LEU A 18 -0.12 -18.20 -3.21
N ALA A 19 -0.78 -19.09 -2.44
CA ALA A 19 -2.05 -19.71 -2.80
C ALA A 19 -2.94 -19.90 -1.56
N GLY A 20 -4.27 -19.76 -1.75
CA GLY A 20 -5.28 -19.98 -0.72
C GLY A 20 -5.34 -18.87 0.34
N VAL A 21 -4.88 -17.65 0.02
CA VAL A 21 -4.91 -16.52 0.97
C VAL A 21 -6.34 -16.03 1.13
N SER A 22 -6.85 -16.04 2.36
CA SER A 22 -8.19 -15.54 2.67
C SER A 22 -8.15 -14.65 3.91
N PHE A 23 -8.76 -13.47 3.85
CA PHE A 23 -8.94 -12.56 4.97
C PHE A 23 -10.03 -11.53 4.69
N THR A 24 -10.53 -10.91 5.75
CA THR A 24 -11.42 -9.75 5.68
C THR A 24 -10.77 -8.58 6.40
N LEU A 25 -10.85 -7.38 5.82
CA LEU A 25 -10.38 -6.14 6.44
C LEU A 25 -11.52 -5.11 6.44
N SER A 26 -11.98 -4.78 7.64
CA SER A 26 -13.10 -3.87 7.86
C SER A 26 -12.64 -2.42 8.07
N ALA A 27 -13.58 -1.48 7.93
CA ALA A 27 -13.36 -0.07 8.26
C ALA A 27 -12.80 0.13 9.67
N GLY A 28 -11.88 1.07 9.82
CA GLY A 28 -11.20 1.37 11.09
C GLY A 28 -10.11 0.37 11.48
N ARG A 29 -9.83 -0.67 10.67
CA ARG A 29 -8.86 -1.71 10.99
C ARG A 29 -7.63 -1.65 10.09
N ALA A 30 -6.51 -2.12 10.64
CA ALA A 30 -5.29 -2.34 9.89
C ALA A 30 -4.93 -3.84 9.89
N LEU A 31 -4.37 -4.32 8.78
CA LEU A 31 -3.82 -5.67 8.64
C LEU A 31 -2.37 -5.58 8.18
N VAL A 32 -1.46 -6.18 8.96
CA VAL A 32 -0.03 -6.22 8.64
C VAL A 32 0.35 -7.60 8.10
N LEU A 33 0.87 -7.62 6.89
CA LEU A 33 1.44 -8.82 6.29
C LEU A 33 2.85 -9.06 6.84
N ARG A 34 3.08 -10.23 7.39
CA ARG A 34 4.38 -10.68 7.90
C ARG A 34 4.90 -11.87 7.08
N GLY A 35 6.21 -12.04 7.09
CA GLY A 35 6.90 -13.12 6.39
C GLY A 35 8.25 -12.67 5.87
N PRO A 36 9.15 -13.60 5.49
CA PRO A 36 10.50 -13.28 5.02
C PRO A 36 10.48 -12.46 3.72
N ASN A 37 11.63 -11.84 3.39
CA ASN A 37 11.80 -11.18 2.11
C ASN A 37 11.62 -12.20 0.97
N GLY A 38 10.95 -11.79 -0.10
CA GLY A 38 10.62 -12.68 -1.21
C GLY A 38 9.45 -13.66 -0.96
N ALA A 39 8.77 -13.58 0.21
CA ALA A 39 7.62 -14.46 0.51
C ALA A 39 6.35 -14.13 -0.31
N GLY A 40 6.33 -13.04 -1.10
CA GLY A 40 5.18 -12.70 -1.93
C GLY A 40 4.33 -11.55 -1.40
N LYS A 41 4.71 -10.87 -0.31
CA LYS A 41 3.95 -9.73 0.28
C LYS A 41 3.64 -8.66 -0.76
N THR A 42 4.65 -8.16 -1.47
CA THR A 42 4.47 -7.16 -2.55
C THR A 42 3.54 -7.67 -3.66
N THR A 43 3.66 -8.94 -4.05
CA THR A 43 2.79 -9.54 -5.09
C THR A 43 1.34 -9.56 -4.61
N LEU A 44 1.10 -10.00 -3.36
CA LEU A 44 -0.22 -9.98 -2.74
C LEU A 44 -0.80 -8.56 -2.68
N LEU A 45 -0.03 -7.58 -2.17
CA LEU A 45 -0.46 -6.17 -2.11
C LEU A 45 -0.84 -5.63 -3.49
N ARG A 46 -0.04 -5.91 -4.52
CA ARG A 46 -0.30 -5.46 -5.90
C ARG A 46 -1.55 -6.10 -6.48
N THR A 47 -1.78 -7.39 -6.21
CA THR A 47 -3.00 -8.09 -6.67
C THR A 47 -4.23 -7.52 -5.98
N VAL A 48 -4.20 -7.32 -4.66
CA VAL A 48 -5.30 -6.70 -3.91
C VAL A 48 -5.55 -5.25 -4.38
N ALA A 49 -4.50 -4.53 -4.78
CA ALA A 49 -4.62 -3.18 -5.33
C ALA A 49 -5.15 -3.14 -6.78
N GLY A 50 -5.44 -4.28 -7.41
CA GLY A 50 -5.85 -4.33 -8.82
C GLY A 50 -4.74 -3.98 -9.82
N LEU A 51 -3.48 -3.95 -9.36
CA LEU A 51 -2.31 -3.67 -10.22
C LEU A 51 -1.76 -4.92 -10.91
N GLN A 52 -2.31 -6.07 -10.56
CA GLN A 52 -1.97 -7.37 -11.11
C GLN A 52 -3.19 -8.30 -10.98
N GLU A 53 -3.47 -9.07 -12.00
CA GLU A 53 -4.55 -10.06 -11.98
C GLU A 53 -4.24 -11.20 -10.99
N PRO A 54 -5.24 -11.69 -10.25
CA PRO A 54 -5.10 -12.90 -9.46
C PRO A 54 -4.94 -14.13 -10.37
N MET A 55 -4.25 -15.17 -9.90
CA MET A 55 -4.20 -16.45 -10.59
C MET A 55 -5.46 -17.28 -10.29
N GLU A 56 -5.92 -17.24 -9.02
CA GLU A 56 -7.14 -17.88 -8.54
C GLU A 56 -7.74 -17.04 -7.42
N GLY A 57 -9.01 -17.30 -7.08
CA GLY A 57 -9.72 -16.62 -6.01
C GLY A 57 -10.26 -15.25 -6.41
N SER A 58 -10.63 -14.45 -5.43
CA SER A 58 -11.26 -13.16 -5.66
C SER A 58 -10.89 -12.11 -4.61
N VAL A 59 -10.96 -10.84 -5.05
CA VAL A 59 -10.84 -9.64 -4.22
C VAL A 59 -12.09 -8.80 -4.44
N VAL A 60 -12.82 -8.50 -3.39
CA VAL A 60 -14.06 -7.72 -3.43
C VAL A 60 -13.96 -6.53 -2.48
N GLY A 61 -14.40 -5.35 -2.93
CA GLY A 61 -14.41 -4.12 -2.13
C GLY A 61 -13.15 -3.26 -2.29
N ALA A 62 -12.26 -3.60 -3.23
CA ALA A 62 -11.08 -2.78 -3.56
C ALA A 62 -11.30 -1.85 -4.76
N GLU A 63 -12.31 -2.12 -5.60
CA GLU A 63 -12.57 -1.41 -6.86
C GLU A 63 -12.74 0.09 -6.62
N ASP A 64 -11.88 0.89 -7.26
CA ASP A 64 -11.87 2.36 -7.14
C ASP A 64 -11.75 2.91 -5.71
N GLN A 65 -11.34 2.10 -4.73
CA GLN A 65 -11.23 2.48 -3.32
C GLN A 65 -9.78 2.58 -2.83
N VAL A 66 -8.80 2.22 -3.67
CA VAL A 66 -7.42 2.02 -3.25
C VAL A 66 -6.56 3.26 -3.45
N ALA A 67 -5.75 3.60 -2.42
CA ALA A 67 -4.52 4.36 -2.56
C ALA A 67 -3.33 3.43 -2.30
N TYR A 68 -2.46 3.27 -3.30
CA TYR A 68 -1.30 2.39 -3.21
C TYR A 68 0.00 3.19 -3.04
N ALA A 69 0.74 2.92 -1.97
CA ALA A 69 2.09 3.42 -1.77
C ALA A 69 3.10 2.29 -1.97
N ALA A 70 3.82 2.36 -3.08
CA ALA A 70 4.90 1.45 -3.40
C ALA A 70 6.22 1.84 -2.71
N HIS A 71 7.23 1.01 -2.90
CA HIS A 71 8.61 1.33 -2.52
C HIS A 71 9.14 2.61 -3.22
N ALA A 72 8.73 2.85 -4.46
CA ALA A 72 9.06 4.07 -5.20
C ALA A 72 8.01 5.17 -4.93
N ASP A 73 8.46 6.40 -4.68
CA ASP A 73 7.61 7.52 -4.27
C ASP A 73 6.69 8.05 -5.38
N GLY A 74 7.00 7.76 -6.65
CA GLY A 74 6.20 8.18 -7.80
C GLY A 74 6.12 9.70 -8.00
N LEU A 75 7.19 10.42 -7.63
CA LEU A 75 7.26 11.88 -7.71
C LEU A 75 7.78 12.36 -9.07
N LYS A 76 7.25 13.48 -9.49
CA LYS A 76 7.78 14.24 -10.65
C LYS A 76 8.81 15.25 -10.12
N ALA A 77 10.11 14.96 -10.34
CA ALA A 77 11.23 15.73 -9.78
C ALA A 77 11.23 17.21 -10.19
N ALA A 78 10.75 17.52 -11.40
CA ALA A 78 10.69 18.88 -11.92
C ALA A 78 9.54 19.73 -11.30
N LEU A 79 8.52 19.09 -10.77
CA LEU A 79 7.39 19.77 -10.13
C LEU A 79 7.74 20.10 -8.67
N THR A 80 7.13 21.18 -8.16
CA THR A 80 7.20 21.52 -6.74
C THR A 80 6.45 20.51 -5.86
N VAL A 81 6.64 20.59 -4.55
CA VAL A 81 5.87 19.81 -3.57
C VAL A 81 4.37 20.03 -3.77
N ALA A 82 3.94 21.30 -3.83
CA ALA A 82 2.53 21.64 -4.04
C ALA A 82 2.00 21.09 -5.37
N GLU A 83 2.72 21.25 -6.47
CA GLU A 83 2.30 20.77 -7.79
C GLU A 83 2.19 19.23 -7.83
N ASN A 84 3.11 18.49 -7.16
CA ASN A 84 3.00 17.04 -7.04
C ASN A 84 1.72 16.63 -6.30
N LEU A 85 1.38 17.28 -5.18
CA LEU A 85 0.17 16.97 -4.41
C LEU A 85 -1.10 17.42 -5.15
N GLN A 86 -1.10 18.61 -5.76
CA GLN A 86 -2.23 19.14 -6.55
C GLN A 86 -2.55 18.25 -7.75
N PHE A 87 -1.52 17.69 -8.41
CA PHE A 87 -1.73 16.74 -9.49
C PHE A 87 -2.58 15.54 -9.00
N TRP A 88 -2.21 14.95 -7.88
CA TRP A 88 -2.95 13.81 -7.33
C TRP A 88 -4.32 14.24 -6.79
N ALA A 89 -4.44 15.41 -6.16
CA ALA A 89 -5.71 15.97 -5.76
C ALA A 89 -6.68 16.05 -6.94
N ALA A 90 -6.24 16.63 -8.05
CA ALA A 90 -7.04 16.77 -9.26
C ALA A 90 -7.46 15.40 -9.84
N VAL A 91 -6.54 14.42 -9.89
CA VAL A 91 -6.82 13.05 -10.38
C VAL A 91 -7.94 12.38 -9.57
N PHE A 92 -7.97 12.61 -8.24
CA PHE A 92 -8.94 12.00 -7.33
C PHE A 92 -10.12 12.93 -6.99
N GLY A 93 -10.28 14.06 -7.69
CA GLY A 93 -11.39 14.98 -7.50
C GLY A 93 -11.35 15.76 -6.18
N GLN A 94 -10.17 15.90 -5.59
CA GLN A 94 -9.94 16.65 -4.35
C GLN A 94 -9.48 18.09 -4.67
N ASN A 95 -9.83 19.03 -3.79
CA ASN A 95 -9.55 20.45 -4.01
C ASN A 95 -8.53 21.05 -3.04
N SER A 96 -8.03 20.28 -2.08
CA SER A 96 -7.12 20.76 -1.04
C SER A 96 -5.96 19.79 -0.82
N ILE A 97 -4.78 20.36 -0.58
CA ILE A 97 -3.57 19.64 -0.19
C ILE A 97 -3.14 19.98 1.24
N VAL A 98 -3.87 20.88 1.92
CA VAL A 98 -3.45 21.46 3.21
C VAL A 98 -3.26 20.40 4.27
N GLU A 99 -4.20 19.47 4.40
CA GLU A 99 -4.12 18.37 5.36
C GLU A 99 -2.90 17.47 5.10
N ALA A 100 -2.62 17.15 3.84
CA ALA A 100 -1.48 16.33 3.45
C ALA A 100 -0.14 17.04 3.73
N VAL A 101 -0.06 18.34 3.47
CA VAL A 101 1.12 19.18 3.77
C VAL A 101 1.37 19.18 5.28
N HIS A 102 0.33 19.39 6.08
CA HIS A 102 0.42 19.41 7.53
C HIS A 102 0.77 18.03 8.11
N ALA A 103 0.06 16.98 7.72
CA ALA A 103 0.26 15.63 8.24
C ALA A 103 1.68 15.08 8.04
N PHE A 104 2.38 15.57 7.00
CA PHE A 104 3.73 15.11 6.66
C PHE A 104 4.82 16.18 6.86
N ASP A 105 4.53 17.25 7.62
CA ASP A 105 5.50 18.32 7.92
C ASP A 105 6.23 18.81 6.65
N LEU A 106 5.42 19.25 5.66
CA LEU A 106 5.90 19.77 4.38
C LEU A 106 5.73 21.27 4.27
N GLU A 107 5.29 21.95 5.34
CA GLU A 107 5.15 23.39 5.43
C GLU A 107 6.49 24.08 5.16
N GLY A 108 6.44 25.14 4.35
CA GLY A 108 7.62 25.87 3.91
C GLY A 108 8.44 25.16 2.81
N LEU A 109 8.02 23.96 2.39
CA LEU A 109 8.64 23.25 1.26
C LEU A 109 7.78 23.30 -0.01
N GLU A 110 6.57 23.83 0.05
CA GLU A 110 5.54 23.75 -0.99
C GLU A 110 6.03 24.22 -2.36
N ASN A 111 6.85 25.28 -2.37
CA ASN A 111 7.40 25.87 -3.59
C ASN A 111 8.75 25.29 -4.02
N ARG A 112 9.29 24.30 -3.29
CA ARG A 112 10.54 23.66 -3.66
C ARG A 112 10.30 22.54 -4.68
N ALA A 113 11.16 22.47 -5.70
CA ALA A 113 11.13 21.35 -6.64
C ALA A 113 11.41 20.03 -5.92
N ALA A 114 10.58 19.00 -6.17
CA ALA A 114 10.71 17.70 -5.52
C ALA A 114 12.08 17.05 -5.74
N GLY A 115 12.72 17.33 -6.87
CA GLY A 115 14.08 16.88 -7.17
C GLY A 115 15.14 17.34 -6.19
N THR A 116 14.94 18.51 -5.54
CA THR A 116 15.89 19.13 -4.60
C THR A 116 15.70 18.70 -3.14
N LEU A 117 14.67 17.93 -2.86
CA LEU A 117 14.37 17.43 -1.51
C LEU A 117 15.36 16.33 -1.10
N SER A 118 15.59 16.19 0.22
CA SER A 118 16.28 15.02 0.77
C SER A 118 15.48 13.74 0.54
N ALA A 119 16.13 12.58 0.69
CA ALA A 119 15.44 11.28 0.55
C ALA A 119 14.24 11.14 1.49
N GLY A 120 14.39 11.53 2.77
CA GLY A 120 13.30 11.51 3.74
C GLY A 120 12.17 12.48 3.39
N GLN A 121 12.48 13.70 2.92
CA GLN A 121 11.48 14.65 2.44
C GLN A 121 10.72 14.13 1.20
N LYS A 122 11.43 13.49 0.26
CA LYS A 122 10.81 12.82 -0.88
C LYS A 122 9.86 11.72 -0.43
N ARG A 123 10.29 10.89 0.52
CA ARG A 123 9.45 9.82 1.05
C ARG A 123 8.21 10.37 1.75
N ARG A 124 8.35 11.41 2.58
CA ARG A 124 7.21 12.10 3.20
C ARG A 124 6.24 12.66 2.16
N LEU A 125 6.74 13.32 1.12
CA LEU A 125 5.92 13.80 0.00
C LEU A 125 5.20 12.65 -0.74
N GLY A 126 5.90 11.55 -0.97
CA GLY A 126 5.31 10.34 -1.58
C GLY A 126 4.16 9.76 -0.76
N LEU A 127 4.30 9.76 0.59
CA LEU A 127 3.26 9.28 1.51
C LEU A 127 2.13 10.28 1.72
N ALA A 128 2.42 11.59 1.69
CA ALA A 128 1.41 12.65 1.76
C ALA A 128 0.34 12.51 0.66
N ARG A 129 0.69 11.92 -0.46
CA ARG A 129 -0.22 11.57 -1.54
C ARG A 129 -1.40 10.70 -1.08
N LEU A 130 -1.20 9.81 -0.10
CA LEU A 130 -2.25 8.94 0.44
C LEU A 130 -3.41 9.78 1.00
N VAL A 131 -3.10 10.83 1.77
CA VAL A 131 -4.09 11.73 2.35
C VAL A 131 -4.86 12.45 1.24
N VAL A 132 -4.14 12.96 0.22
CA VAL A 132 -4.75 13.73 -0.87
C VAL A 132 -5.72 12.90 -1.70
N THR A 133 -5.56 11.58 -1.78
CA THR A 133 -6.45 10.75 -2.62
C THR A 133 -7.86 10.64 -2.07
N GLY A 134 -8.06 10.80 -0.75
CA GLY A 134 -9.34 10.56 -0.08
C GLY A 134 -9.83 9.10 -0.18
N ARG A 135 -8.98 8.17 -0.60
CA ARG A 135 -9.35 6.77 -0.77
C ARG A 135 -9.41 6.05 0.59
N PRO A 136 -10.46 5.25 0.84
CA PRO A 136 -10.66 4.61 2.13
C PRO A 136 -9.77 3.37 2.36
N LEU A 137 -9.19 2.77 1.33
CA LEU A 137 -8.26 1.64 1.48
C LEU A 137 -6.83 2.07 1.13
N TRP A 138 -5.97 2.09 2.14
CA TRP A 138 -4.53 2.28 1.93
C TRP A 138 -3.82 0.95 1.83
N ILE A 139 -3.12 0.73 0.73
CA ILE A 139 -2.26 -0.44 0.52
C ILE A 139 -0.80 0.03 0.49
N LEU A 140 0.02 -0.47 1.42
CA LEU A 140 1.31 0.11 1.78
C LEU A 140 2.41 -0.96 1.72
N ASP A 141 3.35 -0.80 0.77
CA ASP A 141 4.46 -1.73 0.57
C ASP A 141 5.76 -1.12 1.09
N GLU A 142 6.20 -1.55 2.28
CA GLU A 142 7.37 -1.05 3.02
C GLU A 142 7.39 0.48 3.13
N PRO A 143 6.34 1.11 3.68
CA PRO A 143 6.17 2.57 3.65
C PRO A 143 7.23 3.34 4.44
N THR A 144 7.88 2.69 5.40
CA THR A 144 8.82 3.33 6.34
C THR A 144 10.27 3.31 5.89
N VAL A 145 10.58 2.71 4.74
CA VAL A 145 11.93 2.73 4.18
C VAL A 145 12.38 4.16 3.92
N SER A 146 13.60 4.49 4.31
CA SER A 146 14.21 5.82 4.20
C SER A 146 13.60 6.92 5.09
N LEU A 147 12.74 6.58 6.04
CA LEU A 147 12.24 7.50 7.07
C LEU A 147 13.10 7.43 8.33
N ASP A 148 13.35 8.60 8.92
CA ASP A 148 13.85 8.70 10.30
C ASP A 148 12.71 8.48 11.31
N ALA A 149 13.06 8.39 12.59
CA ALA A 149 12.10 8.12 13.66
C ALA A 149 10.96 9.17 13.73
N ALA A 150 11.28 10.45 13.48
CA ALA A 150 10.29 11.52 13.49
C ALA A 150 9.30 11.35 12.32
N SER A 151 9.80 11.06 11.12
CA SER A 151 8.96 10.82 9.94
C SER A 151 8.14 9.53 10.05
N VAL A 152 8.66 8.48 10.73
CA VAL A 152 7.87 7.27 11.06
C VAL A 152 6.72 7.62 11.99
N ALA A 153 6.93 8.50 12.98
CA ALA A 153 5.85 8.94 13.87
C ALA A 153 4.76 9.71 13.11
N LEU A 154 5.12 10.66 12.24
CA LEU A 154 4.17 11.37 11.37
C LEU A 154 3.35 10.40 10.51
N PHE A 155 4.01 9.42 9.91
CA PHE A 155 3.32 8.40 9.13
C PHE A 155 2.36 7.56 10.00
N ALA A 156 2.77 7.15 11.19
CA ALA A 156 1.92 6.41 12.12
C ALA A 156 0.69 7.23 12.56
N ASP A 157 0.87 8.55 12.80
CA ASP A 157 -0.23 9.47 13.10
C ASP A 157 -1.20 9.60 11.93
N ALA A 158 -0.69 9.71 10.70
CA ALA A 158 -1.52 9.75 9.50
C ALA A 158 -2.33 8.46 9.32
N VAL A 159 -1.73 7.28 9.58
CA VAL A 159 -2.46 6.00 9.56
C VAL A 159 -3.53 5.96 10.64
N ARG A 160 -3.22 6.39 11.89
CA ARG A 160 -4.23 6.45 12.98
C ARG A 160 -5.41 7.36 12.62
N ALA A 161 -5.14 8.53 12.07
CA ALA A 161 -6.17 9.47 11.62
C ALA A 161 -7.04 8.85 10.52
N HIS A 162 -6.42 8.18 9.55
CA HIS A 162 -7.12 7.48 8.47
C HIS A 162 -8.06 6.38 9.01
N LEU A 163 -7.58 5.54 9.93
CA LEU A 163 -8.39 4.48 10.56
C LEU A 163 -9.53 5.07 11.40
N ALA A 164 -9.25 6.13 12.19
CA ALA A 164 -10.28 6.83 12.97
C ALA A 164 -11.34 7.47 12.09
N GLY A 165 -10.99 7.90 10.88
CA GLY A 165 -11.92 8.40 9.86
C GLY A 165 -12.74 7.30 9.15
N GLY A 166 -12.60 6.05 9.56
CA GLY A 166 -13.30 4.89 8.96
C GLY A 166 -12.61 4.31 7.74
N GLY A 167 -11.39 4.72 7.44
CA GLY A 167 -10.53 4.05 6.45
C GLY A 167 -10.02 2.71 6.96
N CYS A 168 -9.29 1.99 6.11
CA CYS A 168 -8.58 0.77 6.48
C CYS A 168 -7.21 0.70 5.81
N ALA A 169 -6.29 -0.08 6.38
CA ALA A 169 -4.92 -0.16 5.88
C ALA A 169 -4.44 -1.62 5.80
N LEU A 170 -3.99 -2.03 4.62
CA LEU A 170 -3.29 -3.28 4.39
C LEU A 170 -1.81 -2.97 4.13
N MET A 171 -0.89 -3.47 4.95
CA MET A 171 0.49 -3.08 4.83
C MET A 171 1.49 -4.23 4.99
N ALA A 172 2.59 -4.17 4.25
CA ALA A 172 3.78 -4.95 4.52
C ALA A 172 4.82 -4.02 5.16
N THR A 173 5.23 -4.31 6.38
CA THR A 173 6.28 -3.57 7.07
C THR A 173 6.96 -4.43 8.12
N HIS A 174 8.24 -4.17 8.36
CA HIS A 174 9.01 -4.81 9.43
C HIS A 174 9.05 -3.95 10.71
N ILE A 175 8.66 -2.68 10.62
CA ILE A 175 8.66 -1.74 11.74
C ILE A 175 7.32 -1.81 12.48
N ASP A 176 7.38 -1.76 13.79
CA ASP A 176 6.21 -1.54 14.62
C ASP A 176 5.87 -0.04 14.61
N LEU A 177 4.67 0.29 14.12
CA LEU A 177 4.16 1.65 14.03
C LEU A 177 3.44 2.09 15.32
N GLY A 178 3.33 1.22 16.32
CA GLY A 178 2.56 1.48 17.54
C GLY A 178 1.07 1.74 17.25
N ILE A 179 0.51 1.08 16.22
CA ILE A 179 -0.92 1.08 15.88
C ILE A 179 -1.52 -0.29 16.17
N GLU A 180 -2.79 -0.31 16.55
CA GLU A 180 -3.52 -1.57 16.67
C GLU A 180 -3.75 -2.15 15.27
N ALA A 181 -3.23 -3.35 15.03
CA ALA A 181 -3.34 -4.03 13.73
C ALA A 181 -3.42 -5.54 13.91
N ASP A 182 -4.23 -6.17 13.08
CA ASP A 182 -4.20 -7.63 12.92
C ASP A 182 -2.94 -8.03 12.13
N VAL A 183 -2.50 -9.27 12.29
CA VAL A 183 -1.30 -9.78 11.61
C VAL A 183 -1.65 -11.01 10.79
N LEU A 184 -1.27 -11.02 9.54
CA LEU A 184 -1.33 -12.19 8.65
C LEU A 184 0.10 -12.63 8.27
N ASP A 185 0.53 -13.78 8.78
CA ASP A 185 1.76 -14.41 8.30
C ASP A 185 1.48 -15.08 6.95
N VAL A 186 2.18 -14.63 5.90
CA VAL A 186 2.03 -15.19 4.55
C VAL A 186 2.84 -16.48 4.35
N THR A 187 3.68 -16.86 5.30
CA THR A 187 4.57 -18.03 5.17
C THR A 187 3.82 -19.35 4.92
N PRO A 188 2.68 -19.64 5.61
CA PRO A 188 1.91 -20.87 5.38
C PRO A 188 1.29 -20.95 3.98
N TYR A 189 1.08 -19.82 3.32
CA TYR A 189 0.44 -19.71 1.99
C TYR A 189 1.44 -19.82 0.83
N ARG A 190 2.74 -20.00 1.09
CA ARG A 190 3.73 -20.11 0.02
C ARG A 190 3.41 -21.27 -0.90
N ALA A 191 3.28 -20.98 -2.20
CA ALA A 191 3.03 -21.99 -3.20
C ALA A 191 4.18 -23.02 -3.21
N ARG A 192 3.84 -24.30 -3.22
CA ARG A 192 4.84 -25.36 -3.34
C ARG A 192 5.30 -25.44 -4.79
N ALA A 193 6.61 -25.46 -5.01
CA ALA A 193 7.17 -25.73 -6.34
C ALA A 193 6.69 -27.12 -6.78
N GLY A 194 5.83 -27.20 -7.80
CA GLY A 194 5.28 -28.46 -8.32
C GLY A 194 3.76 -28.50 -8.50
N ALA A 195 3.00 -27.52 -8.03
CA ALA A 195 1.53 -27.56 -8.17
C ALA A 195 1.01 -27.23 -9.60
N VAL A 196 1.89 -26.79 -10.51
CA VAL A 196 1.50 -26.41 -11.89
C VAL A 196 1.57 -27.57 -12.89
N ALA A 197 2.12 -28.74 -12.50
CA ALA A 197 2.30 -29.88 -13.41
C ALA A 197 1.09 -30.85 -13.49
N ALA A 198 0.05 -30.64 -12.69
CA ALA A 198 -1.06 -31.62 -12.62
C ALA A 198 -2.24 -31.31 -13.56
N SER A 199 -2.29 -30.14 -14.23
CA SER A 199 -3.38 -29.81 -15.16
C SER A 199 -3.06 -30.08 -16.63
N ASP A 200 -1.79 -30.28 -17.01
CA ASP A 200 -1.42 -30.53 -18.41
C ASP A 200 -1.35 -32.02 -18.80
N GLU A 201 -1.40 -32.94 -17.83
CA GLU A 201 -1.42 -34.40 -18.13
C GLU A 201 -2.84 -34.96 -18.44
N ALA A 202 -3.89 -34.12 -18.37
CA ALA A 202 -5.26 -34.57 -18.66
C ALA A 202 -5.68 -34.38 -20.12
N PHE A 203 -4.79 -33.98 -21.01
CA PHE A 203 -5.02 -33.78 -22.44
C PHE A 203 -3.95 -34.46 -23.34
N LEU A 204 -3.59 -35.68 -23.06
CA LEU A 204 -2.94 -36.56 -24.03
C LEU A 204 -3.67 -37.90 -24.16
#